data_3676bba69a598a97b7a681a713e25a68
#
_entry.id   3676bba69a598a97b7a681a713e25a68
#
_cell.length_a   1.000
_cell.length_b   1.000
_cell.length_c   1.000
_cell.angle_alpha   90.00
_cell.angle_beta   90.00
_cell.angle_gamma   90.00
#
_symmetry.space_group_name_H-M   'P 1'
#
loop_
_entity.id
_entity.type
_entity.pdbx_description
1 polymer ?
#
loop_
_entity_poly.entity_id
_entity_poly.type
_entity_poly.pdbx_seq_one_letter_code
_entity_poly.pdbx_strand_id
1 'polypeptide(L)'
;VKVWLAGLVGALFLAAGADPFAAVRERMVWEQIELRGVHNPDVLRVMRATPRHLFVPKGLVPQAYADHPLPIGYGATISQPLIVAMMTELLAPSTKDRVLEIGTGSGYQAAVLSPLAAEVYSIEIVPELARSAAALLAGMGYKNVTVRQGDGYLGWPEKAPFHRIILTAAPPQVPRALLDQLAAGGRLVAPLGVSPFDQYLYLVEKNARGEIRYRKMGAVAFVPMVSKD
;
A
#
# COMPACT_ATOMS: atom_id res chain seq x y z
N VAL A 1 -32.45 60.80 8.91
CA VAL A 1 -31.46 59.98 9.63
C VAL A 1 -31.73 58.53 9.27
N LYS A 2 -30.89 57.93 8.37
CA LYS A 2 -31.00 56.49 8.00
C LYS A 2 -29.94 55.74 8.82
N VAL A 3 -30.38 54.86 9.68
CA VAL A 3 -29.56 53.95 10.46
C VAL A 3 -29.34 52.69 9.63
N TRP A 4 -28.09 52.39 9.26
CA TRP A 4 -27.69 51.11 8.64
C TRP A 4 -27.39 50.11 9.72
N LEU A 5 -28.20 49.05 9.81
CA LEU A 5 -27.85 47.85 10.62
C LEU A 5 -26.89 47.00 9.80
N ALA A 6 -25.65 46.96 10.22
CA ALA A 6 -24.66 46.00 9.71
C ALA A 6 -24.92 44.63 10.36
N GLY A 7 -25.42 43.69 9.57
CA GLY A 7 -25.56 42.29 9.95
C GLY A 7 -24.20 41.61 10.06
N LEU A 8 -23.78 41.23 11.24
CA LEU A 8 -22.65 40.31 11.46
C LEU A 8 -23.04 38.90 11.01
N VAL A 9 -22.57 38.50 9.83
CA VAL A 9 -22.59 37.10 9.42
C VAL A 9 -21.44 36.42 10.16
N GLY A 10 -21.75 35.78 11.29
CA GLY A 10 -20.81 34.91 12.00
C GLY A 10 -20.55 33.66 11.17
N ALA A 11 -19.38 33.56 10.55
CA ALA A 11 -18.90 32.32 9.94
C ALA A 11 -18.66 31.30 11.06
N LEU A 12 -19.59 30.32 11.18
CA LEU A 12 -19.36 29.12 11.97
C LEU A 12 -18.23 28.32 11.31
N PHE A 13 -17.00 28.49 11.78
CA PHE A 13 -15.94 27.52 11.53
C PHE A 13 -16.33 26.27 12.33
N LEU A 14 -16.92 25.29 11.67
CA LEU A 14 -16.94 23.91 12.13
C LEU A 14 -15.48 23.48 12.34
N ALA A 15 -15.01 23.44 13.58
CA ALA A 15 -13.77 22.82 13.94
C ALA A 15 -13.87 21.34 13.49
N ALA A 16 -13.14 20.97 12.44
CA ALA A 16 -12.94 19.59 12.09
C ALA A 16 -12.43 18.89 13.34
N GLY A 17 -13.22 17.98 13.93
CA GLY A 17 -12.86 17.31 15.17
C GLY A 17 -11.47 16.68 15.03
N ALA A 18 -10.61 16.86 16.01
CA ALA A 18 -9.26 16.30 16.01
C ALA A 18 -9.35 14.78 15.78
N ASP A 19 -8.55 14.25 14.87
CA ASP A 19 -8.48 12.80 14.61
C ASP A 19 -8.07 12.06 15.90
N PRO A 20 -8.97 11.26 16.51
CA PRO A 20 -8.70 10.60 17.79
C PRO A 20 -7.56 9.59 17.72
N PHE A 21 -7.17 9.18 16.51
CA PHE A 21 -6.08 8.23 16.27
C PHE A 21 -4.75 8.90 15.89
N ALA A 22 -4.68 10.22 15.81
CA ALA A 22 -3.48 10.94 15.40
C ALA A 22 -2.27 10.60 16.29
N ALA A 23 -2.43 10.65 17.61
CA ALA A 23 -1.35 10.38 18.55
C ALA A 23 -0.87 8.93 18.51
N VAL A 24 -1.77 7.95 18.43
CA VAL A 24 -1.39 6.53 18.35
C VAL A 24 -0.75 6.19 17.02
N ARG A 25 -1.18 6.83 15.92
CA ARG A 25 -0.57 6.69 14.61
C ARG A 25 0.85 7.29 14.56
N GLU A 26 1.05 8.46 15.16
CA GLU A 26 2.38 9.07 15.30
C GLU A 26 3.32 8.16 16.08
N ARG A 27 2.86 7.61 17.21
CA ARG A 27 3.64 6.66 18.00
C ARG A 27 4.00 5.40 17.21
N MET A 28 3.04 4.83 16.44
CA MET A 28 3.29 3.70 15.54
C MET A 28 4.43 4.02 14.57
N VAL A 29 4.40 5.19 13.93
CA VAL A 29 5.46 5.55 12.97
C VAL A 29 6.80 5.72 13.65
N TRP A 30 6.84 6.38 14.79
CA TRP A 30 8.08 6.60 15.53
C TRP A 30 8.67 5.29 16.08
N GLU A 31 7.90 4.55 16.90
CA GLU A 31 8.41 3.39 17.63
C GLU A 31 8.58 2.13 16.76
N GLN A 32 7.63 1.90 15.84
CA GLN A 32 7.57 0.65 15.09
C GLN A 32 8.24 0.74 13.71
N ILE A 33 8.44 1.95 13.16
CA ILE A 33 8.92 2.14 11.80
C ILE A 33 10.26 2.89 11.79
N GLU A 34 10.30 4.12 12.30
CA GLU A 34 11.48 4.99 12.21
C GLU A 34 12.64 4.46 13.07
N LEU A 35 12.39 4.10 14.36
CA LEU A 35 13.40 3.49 15.22
C LEU A 35 13.87 2.10 14.74
N ARG A 36 13.16 1.49 13.81
CA ARG A 36 13.50 0.17 13.24
C ARG A 36 14.13 0.24 11.86
N GLY A 37 14.59 1.42 11.44
CA GLY A 37 15.49 1.60 10.30
C GLY A 37 14.83 2.02 9.00
N VAL A 38 13.57 2.43 8.98
CA VAL A 38 12.94 3.12 7.85
C VAL A 38 13.16 4.62 8.03
N HIS A 39 13.88 5.26 7.10
CA HIS A 39 14.30 6.65 7.24
C HIS A 39 13.87 7.56 6.10
N ASN A 40 13.25 7.03 5.04
CA ASN A 40 12.78 7.85 3.93
C ASN A 40 11.68 8.82 4.42
N PRO A 41 11.90 10.16 4.34
CA PRO A 41 10.98 11.13 4.90
C PRO A 41 9.60 11.12 4.24
N ASP A 42 9.52 10.79 2.95
CA ASP A 42 8.25 10.70 2.24
C ASP A 42 7.46 9.47 2.67
N VAL A 43 8.12 8.33 2.90
CA VAL A 43 7.49 7.13 3.45
C VAL A 43 6.97 7.41 4.85
N LEU A 44 7.77 7.99 5.74
CA LEU A 44 7.35 8.34 7.10
C LEU A 44 6.17 9.33 7.08
N ARG A 45 6.21 10.32 6.22
CA ARG A 45 5.12 11.31 6.04
C ARG A 45 3.81 10.64 5.63
N VAL A 46 3.82 9.76 4.62
CA VAL A 46 2.59 9.09 4.16
C VAL A 46 2.08 8.09 5.17
N MET A 47 2.94 7.39 5.91
CA MET A 47 2.54 6.50 7.01
C MET A 47 1.85 7.27 8.14
N ARG A 48 2.30 8.50 8.45
CA ARG A 48 1.65 9.41 9.39
C ARG A 48 0.30 9.92 8.89
N ALA A 49 0.19 10.16 7.59
CA ALA A 49 -1.03 10.72 6.99
C ALA A 49 -2.13 9.68 6.74
N THR A 50 -1.77 8.41 6.54
CA THR A 50 -2.73 7.37 6.13
C THR A 50 -3.44 6.74 7.34
N PRO A 51 -4.77 6.90 7.50
CA PRO A 51 -5.53 6.46 8.68
C PRO A 51 -5.79 4.95 8.63
N ARG A 52 -4.82 4.14 9.09
CA ARG A 52 -4.84 2.68 9.01
C ARG A 52 -6.11 2.04 9.61
N HIS A 53 -6.69 2.65 10.66
CA HIS A 53 -7.91 2.18 11.30
C HIS A 53 -9.14 2.13 10.38
N LEU A 54 -9.13 2.86 9.26
CA LEU A 54 -10.19 2.81 8.24
C LEU A 54 -10.06 1.59 7.31
N PHE A 55 -8.92 0.90 7.33
CA PHE A 55 -8.61 -0.26 6.47
C PHE A 55 -8.69 -1.60 7.21
N VAL A 56 -9.23 -1.62 8.43
CA VAL A 56 -9.43 -2.83 9.22
C VAL A 56 -10.92 -3.04 9.52
N PRO A 57 -11.38 -4.28 9.77
CA PRO A 57 -12.72 -4.53 10.24
C PRO A 57 -13.04 -3.76 11.52
N LYS A 58 -14.30 -3.30 11.70
CA LYS A 58 -14.72 -2.47 12.84
C LYS A 58 -14.31 -3.05 14.20
N GLY A 59 -14.41 -4.37 14.40
CA GLY A 59 -14.01 -5.03 15.64
C GLY A 59 -12.50 -5.02 15.93
N LEU A 60 -11.67 -4.71 14.91
CA LEU A 60 -10.21 -4.66 15.03
C LEU A 60 -9.65 -3.24 15.08
N VAL A 61 -10.48 -2.21 15.02
CA VAL A 61 -10.06 -0.81 15.11
C VAL A 61 -9.17 -0.52 16.34
N PRO A 62 -9.43 -1.06 17.54
CA PRO A 62 -8.53 -0.87 18.69
C PRO A 62 -7.11 -1.41 18.49
N GLN A 63 -6.92 -2.38 17.58
CA GLN A 63 -5.63 -2.99 17.27
C GLN A 63 -5.00 -2.42 15.98
N ALA A 64 -5.66 -1.50 15.29
CA ALA A 64 -5.24 -1.04 13.96
C ALA A 64 -3.80 -0.53 13.87
N TYR A 65 -3.26 -0.02 14.97
CA TYR A 65 -1.91 0.54 15.07
C TYR A 65 -0.92 -0.35 15.83
N ALA A 66 -1.30 -1.61 16.11
CA ALA A 66 -0.41 -2.59 16.74
C ALA A 66 0.64 -3.12 15.75
N ASP A 67 1.79 -3.57 16.27
CA ASP A 67 2.96 -4.01 15.48
C ASP A 67 2.82 -5.47 14.97
N HIS A 68 1.69 -5.75 14.34
CA HIS A 68 1.43 -7.06 13.73
C HIS A 68 0.40 -6.96 12.58
N PRO A 69 0.32 -7.98 11.71
CA PRO A 69 -0.75 -8.06 10.71
C PRO A 69 -2.11 -8.31 11.37
N LEU A 70 -3.20 -7.88 10.69
CA LEU A 70 -4.57 -8.10 11.17
C LEU A 70 -5.40 -8.78 10.08
N PRO A 71 -6.31 -9.71 10.44
CA PRO A 71 -7.20 -10.34 9.46
C PRO A 71 -8.20 -9.33 8.91
N ILE A 72 -8.44 -9.42 7.59
CA ILE A 72 -9.42 -8.61 6.86
C ILE A 72 -10.52 -9.44 6.19
N GLY A 73 -10.57 -10.74 6.51
CA GLY A 73 -11.49 -11.70 5.91
C GLY A 73 -10.87 -12.43 4.72
N TYR A 74 -11.58 -13.45 4.22
CA TYR A 74 -11.21 -14.25 3.04
C TYR A 74 -9.80 -14.87 3.10
N GLY A 75 -9.27 -15.14 4.29
CA GLY A 75 -7.91 -15.63 4.48
C GLY A 75 -6.81 -14.58 4.25
N ALA A 76 -7.19 -13.31 4.01
CA ALA A 76 -6.27 -12.21 3.79
C ALA A 76 -6.01 -11.39 5.07
N THR A 77 -4.90 -10.66 5.07
CA THR A 77 -4.50 -9.77 6.17
C THR A 77 -4.06 -8.41 5.65
N ILE A 78 -4.26 -7.36 6.44
CA ILE A 78 -3.51 -6.11 6.29
C ILE A 78 -2.13 -6.32 6.91
N SER A 79 -1.06 -6.07 6.17
CA SER A 79 0.32 -6.30 6.62
C SER A 79 0.69 -5.45 7.84
N GLN A 80 1.64 -5.94 8.65
CA GLN A 80 2.25 -5.18 9.75
C GLN A 80 2.73 -3.80 9.27
N PRO A 81 2.55 -2.72 10.06
CA PRO A 81 2.94 -1.37 9.65
C PRO A 81 4.40 -1.23 9.20
N LEU A 82 5.33 -1.84 9.93
CA LEU A 82 6.75 -1.85 9.56
C LEU A 82 6.98 -2.47 8.17
N ILE A 83 6.32 -3.58 7.87
CA ILE A 83 6.48 -4.27 6.59
C ILE A 83 5.98 -3.40 5.44
N VAL A 84 4.83 -2.73 5.59
CA VAL A 84 4.31 -1.77 4.60
C VAL A 84 5.32 -0.65 4.34
N ALA A 85 5.86 -0.04 5.39
CA ALA A 85 6.84 1.05 5.29
C ALA A 85 8.16 0.58 4.66
N MET A 86 8.70 -0.55 5.11
CA MET A 86 9.95 -1.13 4.60
C MET A 86 9.83 -1.49 3.12
N MET A 87 8.76 -2.14 2.71
CA MET A 87 8.53 -2.49 1.31
C MET A 87 8.36 -1.24 0.44
N THR A 88 7.69 -0.20 0.94
CA THR A 88 7.55 1.07 0.23
C THR A 88 8.90 1.79 0.09
N GLU A 89 9.74 1.81 1.13
CA GLU A 89 11.08 2.39 1.06
C GLU A 89 11.98 1.64 0.07
N LEU A 90 12.00 0.31 0.10
CA LEU A 90 12.75 -0.53 -0.86
C LEU A 90 12.29 -0.32 -2.30
N LEU A 91 10.98 -0.17 -2.50
CA LEU A 91 10.38 0.09 -3.80
C LEU A 91 10.83 1.44 -4.36
N ALA A 92 11.07 2.43 -3.49
CA ALA A 92 11.48 3.80 -3.80
C ALA A 92 10.64 4.42 -4.93
N PRO A 93 9.31 4.54 -4.76
CA PRO A 93 8.46 5.17 -5.76
C PRO A 93 8.72 6.67 -5.85
N SER A 94 8.44 7.26 -7.00
CA SER A 94 8.44 8.70 -7.25
C SER A 94 7.10 9.16 -7.82
N THR A 95 6.79 10.44 -7.68
CA THR A 95 5.54 11.05 -8.20
C THR A 95 5.40 10.99 -9.72
N LYS A 96 6.39 10.45 -10.43
CA LYS A 96 6.35 10.21 -11.88
C LYS A 96 6.11 8.75 -12.21
N ASP A 97 6.15 7.86 -11.22
CA ASP A 97 6.12 6.42 -11.43
C ASP A 97 4.69 5.90 -11.60
N ARG A 98 4.56 4.94 -12.49
CA ARG A 98 3.43 4.03 -12.57
C ARG A 98 3.75 2.81 -11.73
N VAL A 99 2.92 2.54 -10.73
CA VAL A 99 3.10 1.44 -9.77
C VAL A 99 2.06 0.36 -10.02
N LEU A 100 2.47 -0.92 -9.99
CA LEU A 100 1.58 -2.07 -9.93
C LEU A 100 1.68 -2.72 -8.56
N GLU A 101 0.55 -2.90 -7.91
CA GLU A 101 0.38 -3.68 -6.68
C GLU A 101 -0.35 -4.99 -6.98
N ILE A 102 0.16 -6.10 -6.44
CA ILE A 102 -0.50 -7.41 -6.50
C ILE A 102 -0.92 -7.80 -5.08
N GLY A 103 -2.25 -7.92 -4.88
CA GLY A 103 -2.87 -8.17 -3.59
C GLY A 103 -3.37 -6.87 -2.93
N THR A 104 -4.44 -6.29 -3.45
CA THR A 104 -5.03 -5.04 -2.91
C THR A 104 -5.45 -5.20 -1.44
N GLY A 105 -6.01 -6.36 -1.09
CA GLY A 105 -6.52 -6.65 0.25
C GLY A 105 -7.48 -5.57 0.74
N SER A 106 -7.12 -4.90 1.83
CA SER A 106 -7.88 -3.77 2.37
C SER A 106 -7.74 -2.47 1.59
N GLY A 107 -6.73 -2.36 0.69
CA GLY A 107 -6.35 -1.13 0.00
C GLY A 107 -5.34 -0.26 0.75
N TYR A 108 -4.84 -0.68 1.92
CA TYR A 108 -3.95 0.15 2.73
C TYR A 108 -2.60 0.43 2.05
N GLN A 109 -1.97 -0.59 1.46
CA GLN A 109 -0.71 -0.40 0.73
C GLN A 109 -0.91 0.51 -0.50
N ALA A 110 -2.02 0.35 -1.24
CA ALA A 110 -2.38 1.26 -2.34
C ALA A 110 -2.57 2.71 -1.86
N ALA A 111 -3.22 2.91 -0.70
CA ALA A 111 -3.38 4.23 -0.09
C ALA A 111 -2.03 4.87 0.30
N VAL A 112 -1.09 4.07 0.83
CA VAL A 112 0.28 4.52 1.15
C VAL A 112 1.05 4.89 -0.12
N LEU A 113 0.90 4.14 -1.20
CA LEU A 113 1.58 4.38 -2.48
C LEU A 113 1.01 5.60 -3.23
N SER A 114 -0.27 5.87 -3.10
CA SER A 114 -0.97 6.91 -3.86
C SER A 114 -0.28 8.29 -3.81
N PRO A 115 0.11 8.85 -2.65
CA PRO A 115 0.80 10.15 -2.61
C PRO A 115 2.25 10.12 -3.10
N LEU A 116 2.81 8.92 -3.35
CA LEU A 116 4.20 8.71 -3.76
C LEU A 116 4.34 8.37 -5.25
N ALA A 117 3.24 8.21 -5.97
CA ALA A 117 3.23 7.75 -7.36
C ALA A 117 2.33 8.62 -8.25
N ALA A 118 2.59 8.61 -9.56
CA ALA A 118 1.68 9.22 -10.54
C ALA A 118 0.37 8.41 -10.64
N GLU A 119 0.48 7.10 -10.76
CA GLU A 119 -0.64 6.16 -10.90
C GLU A 119 -0.35 4.88 -10.11
N VAL A 120 -1.35 4.36 -9.43
CA VAL A 120 -1.31 3.07 -8.74
C VAL A 120 -2.37 2.16 -9.35
N TYR A 121 -1.93 1.06 -9.91
CA TYR A 121 -2.77 -0.03 -10.40
C TYR A 121 -2.68 -1.18 -9.42
N SER A 122 -3.80 -1.67 -8.94
CA SER A 122 -3.84 -2.72 -7.92
C SER A 122 -4.73 -3.88 -8.36
N ILE A 123 -4.24 -5.11 -8.24
CA ILE A 123 -4.96 -6.32 -8.62
C ILE A 123 -5.30 -7.12 -7.36
N GLU A 124 -6.57 -7.53 -7.27
CA GLU A 124 -7.07 -8.38 -6.20
C GLU A 124 -7.83 -9.57 -6.78
N ILE A 125 -7.52 -10.78 -6.31
CA ILE A 125 -8.15 -11.99 -6.81
C ILE A 125 -9.53 -12.23 -6.18
N VAL A 126 -9.72 -11.81 -4.92
CA VAL A 126 -10.97 -11.95 -4.17
C VAL A 126 -11.93 -10.83 -4.57
N PRO A 127 -13.08 -11.16 -5.23
CA PRO A 127 -13.99 -10.13 -5.75
C PRO A 127 -14.54 -9.18 -4.69
N GLU A 128 -14.79 -9.69 -3.48
CA GLU A 128 -15.33 -8.92 -2.35
C GLU A 128 -14.32 -7.89 -1.86
N LEU A 129 -13.05 -8.29 -1.72
CA LEU A 129 -11.96 -7.40 -1.31
C LEU A 129 -11.70 -6.35 -2.40
N ALA A 130 -11.66 -6.75 -3.68
CA ALA A 130 -11.49 -5.82 -4.78
C ALA A 130 -12.56 -4.72 -4.79
N ARG A 131 -13.84 -5.11 -4.64
CA ARG A 131 -14.95 -4.14 -4.61
C ARG A 131 -14.91 -3.24 -3.38
N SER A 132 -14.65 -3.80 -2.20
CA SER A 132 -14.62 -3.02 -0.95
C SER A 132 -13.45 -2.05 -0.91
N ALA A 133 -12.25 -2.49 -1.32
CA ALA A 133 -11.07 -1.63 -1.40
C ALA A 133 -11.25 -0.50 -2.43
N ALA A 134 -11.77 -0.81 -3.63
CA ALA A 134 -12.05 0.21 -4.64
C ALA A 134 -13.03 1.29 -4.12
N ALA A 135 -14.11 0.87 -3.47
CA ALA A 135 -15.09 1.79 -2.90
C ALA A 135 -14.50 2.64 -1.77
N LEU A 136 -13.72 2.03 -0.88
CA LEU A 136 -13.06 2.74 0.23
C LEU A 136 -12.06 3.78 -0.29
N LEU A 137 -11.16 3.37 -1.19
CA LEU A 137 -10.15 4.26 -1.76
C LEU A 137 -10.77 5.44 -2.52
N ALA A 138 -11.81 5.18 -3.33
CA ALA A 138 -12.54 6.24 -4.03
C ALA A 138 -13.23 7.19 -3.04
N GLY A 139 -13.90 6.65 -2.01
CA GLY A 139 -14.57 7.43 -0.96
C GLY A 139 -13.60 8.29 -0.13
N MET A 140 -12.35 7.86 0.01
CA MET A 140 -11.28 8.61 0.68
C MET A 140 -10.54 9.59 -0.25
N GLY A 141 -10.90 9.65 -1.54
CA GLY A 141 -10.35 10.62 -2.49
C GLY A 141 -9.01 10.22 -3.12
N TYR A 142 -8.61 8.95 -3.08
CA TYR A 142 -7.39 8.45 -3.76
C TYR A 142 -7.66 8.29 -5.28
N LYS A 143 -7.65 9.42 -6.01
CA LYS A 143 -8.07 9.51 -7.42
C LYS A 143 -7.13 8.82 -8.42
N ASN A 144 -5.86 8.63 -8.05
CA ASN A 144 -4.85 7.99 -8.90
C ASN A 144 -4.69 6.49 -8.64
N VAL A 145 -5.58 5.88 -7.85
CA VAL A 145 -5.61 4.45 -7.59
C VAL A 145 -6.72 3.79 -8.40
N THR A 146 -6.37 2.76 -9.17
CA THR A 146 -7.31 1.93 -9.92
C THR A 146 -7.20 0.48 -9.44
N VAL A 147 -8.28 -0.06 -8.90
CA VAL A 147 -8.36 -1.46 -8.45
C VAL A 147 -9.07 -2.29 -9.51
N ARG A 148 -8.51 -3.46 -9.83
CA ARG A 148 -9.10 -4.47 -10.72
C ARG A 148 -9.18 -5.82 -10.02
N GLN A 149 -10.32 -6.49 -10.13
CA GLN A 149 -10.44 -7.89 -9.78
C GLN A 149 -9.76 -8.74 -10.87
N GLY A 150 -8.81 -9.58 -10.49
CA GLY A 150 -8.08 -10.39 -11.46
C GLY A 150 -7.02 -11.30 -10.85
N ASP A 151 -6.37 -12.07 -11.71
CA ASP A 151 -5.23 -12.91 -11.35
C ASP A 151 -3.94 -12.07 -11.36
N GLY A 152 -3.30 -11.96 -10.20
CA GLY A 152 -2.05 -11.22 -10.04
C GLY A 152 -0.86 -11.83 -10.78
N TYR A 153 -0.87 -13.14 -11.04
CA TYR A 153 0.19 -13.80 -11.83
C TYR A 153 0.30 -13.27 -13.25
N LEU A 154 -0.80 -12.76 -13.83
CA LEU A 154 -0.84 -12.20 -15.16
C LEU A 154 -0.39 -10.73 -15.22
N GLY A 155 -0.36 -10.04 -14.08
CA GLY A 155 -0.14 -8.61 -14.03
C GLY A 155 -1.23 -7.80 -14.74
N TRP A 156 -0.84 -6.66 -15.33
CA TRP A 156 -1.77 -5.77 -16.06
C TRP A 156 -1.14 -5.29 -17.37
N PRO A 157 -1.09 -6.15 -18.41
CA PRO A 157 -0.37 -5.86 -19.65
C PRO A 157 -0.79 -4.55 -20.33
N GLU A 158 -2.10 -4.21 -20.29
CA GLU A 158 -2.63 -3.01 -20.95
C GLU A 158 -2.18 -1.70 -20.28
N LYS A 159 -1.60 -1.79 -19.08
CA LYS A 159 -1.07 -0.65 -18.32
C LYS A 159 0.44 -0.65 -18.20
N ALA A 160 1.09 -1.71 -18.66
CA ALA A 160 2.55 -1.82 -18.69
C ALA A 160 3.19 -0.79 -19.66
N PRO A 161 4.47 -0.44 -19.49
CA PRO A 161 5.36 -0.90 -18.43
C PRO A 161 5.14 -0.19 -17.10
N PHE A 162 5.48 -0.88 -15.99
CA PHE A 162 5.45 -0.33 -14.64
C PHE A 162 6.87 0.01 -14.16
N HIS A 163 7.06 1.20 -13.60
CA HIS A 163 8.33 1.60 -13.01
C HIS A 163 8.58 0.89 -11.69
N ARG A 164 7.51 0.58 -10.97
CA ARG A 164 7.54 -0.09 -9.66
C ARG A 164 6.48 -1.18 -9.61
N ILE A 165 6.84 -2.34 -9.06
CA ILE A 165 5.89 -3.44 -8.82
C ILE A 165 6.05 -3.89 -7.36
N ILE A 166 4.96 -4.09 -6.65
CA ILE A 166 4.96 -4.60 -5.27
C ILE A 166 3.99 -5.76 -5.14
N LEU A 167 4.43 -6.85 -4.52
CA LEU A 167 3.59 -7.99 -4.19
C LEU A 167 3.34 -8.03 -2.69
N THR A 168 2.09 -8.10 -2.29
CA THR A 168 1.67 -8.19 -0.89
C THR A 168 1.15 -9.59 -0.52
N ALA A 169 1.37 -10.55 -1.41
CA ALA A 169 1.19 -11.98 -1.21
C ALA A 169 2.43 -12.71 -1.77
N ALA A 170 2.76 -13.88 -1.23
CA ALA A 170 3.99 -14.59 -1.53
C ALA A 170 3.80 -15.66 -2.62
N PRO A 171 4.31 -15.46 -3.86
CA PRO A 171 4.48 -16.54 -4.81
C PRO A 171 5.78 -17.33 -4.50
N PRO A 172 5.91 -18.58 -5.00
CA PRO A 172 7.16 -19.34 -4.89
C PRO A 172 8.36 -18.62 -5.54
N GLN A 173 8.11 -17.92 -6.64
CA GLN A 173 9.06 -17.11 -7.40
C GLN A 173 8.35 -15.94 -8.06
N VAL A 174 9.08 -14.92 -8.51
CA VAL A 174 8.48 -13.79 -9.23
C VAL A 174 7.86 -14.28 -10.54
N PRO A 175 6.56 -14.05 -10.79
CA PRO A 175 5.92 -14.43 -12.05
C PRO A 175 6.60 -13.77 -13.24
N ARG A 176 6.85 -14.54 -14.30
CA ARG A 176 7.53 -14.05 -15.51
C ARG A 176 6.81 -12.85 -16.13
N ALA A 177 5.48 -12.87 -16.16
CA ALA A 177 4.68 -11.77 -16.68
C ALA A 177 4.95 -10.44 -15.95
N LEU A 178 5.24 -10.47 -14.65
CA LEU A 178 5.56 -9.26 -13.89
C LEU A 178 6.96 -8.73 -14.21
N LEU A 179 7.94 -9.62 -14.44
CA LEU A 179 9.28 -9.23 -14.90
C LEU A 179 9.25 -8.62 -16.30
N ASP A 180 8.41 -9.15 -17.19
CA ASP A 180 8.24 -8.64 -18.55
C ASP A 180 7.57 -7.26 -18.54
N GLN A 181 6.62 -7.03 -17.62
CA GLN A 181 5.93 -5.75 -17.42
C GLN A 181 6.74 -4.72 -16.62
N LEU A 182 7.84 -5.12 -15.97
CA LEU A 182 8.71 -4.19 -15.25
C LEU A 182 9.54 -3.37 -16.25
N ALA A 183 9.50 -2.05 -16.12
CA ALA A 183 10.26 -1.13 -16.96
C ALA A 183 11.77 -1.32 -16.81
N ALA A 184 12.55 -0.94 -17.81
CA ALA A 184 13.99 -0.77 -17.66
C ALA A 184 14.29 0.30 -16.59
N GLY A 185 15.23 0.02 -15.68
CA GLY A 185 15.47 0.84 -14.48
C GLY A 185 14.43 0.66 -13.37
N GLY A 186 13.48 -0.26 -13.56
CA GLY A 186 12.40 -0.52 -12.60
C GLY A 186 12.82 -1.37 -11.41
N ARG A 187 11.97 -1.32 -10.35
CA ARG A 187 12.13 -2.11 -9.12
C ARG A 187 10.87 -2.90 -8.83
N LEU A 188 11.07 -4.13 -8.36
CA LEU A 188 10.01 -4.97 -7.84
C LEU A 188 10.38 -5.42 -6.42
N VAL A 189 9.42 -5.32 -5.50
CA VAL A 189 9.56 -5.79 -4.10
C VAL A 189 8.52 -6.89 -3.87
N ALA A 190 8.98 -8.06 -3.44
CA ALA A 190 8.10 -9.21 -3.23
C ALA A 190 8.59 -10.11 -2.09
N PRO A 191 7.68 -10.66 -1.27
CA PRO A 191 7.96 -11.85 -0.50
C PRO A 191 7.99 -13.07 -1.44
N LEU A 192 9.01 -13.90 -1.34
CA LEU A 192 9.13 -15.13 -2.14
C LEU A 192 9.34 -16.33 -1.23
N GLY A 193 8.66 -17.43 -1.52
CA GLY A 193 8.80 -18.70 -0.81
C GLY A 193 7.53 -19.56 -0.87
N VAL A 194 7.69 -20.85 -0.64
CA VAL A 194 6.59 -21.83 -0.74
C VAL A 194 5.85 -22.06 0.59
N SER A 195 6.43 -21.62 1.70
CA SER A 195 5.88 -21.80 3.05
C SER A 195 6.07 -20.51 3.85
N PRO A 196 5.12 -20.15 4.75
CA PRO A 196 5.28 -18.99 5.62
C PRO A 196 6.53 -19.02 6.51
N PHE A 197 7.13 -20.20 6.69
CA PHE A 197 8.36 -20.40 7.48
C PHE A 197 9.64 -20.27 6.65
N ASP A 198 9.53 -20.19 5.31
CA ASP A 198 10.65 -20.06 4.39
C ASP A 198 10.36 -18.99 3.34
N GLN A 199 9.93 -17.83 3.80
CA GLN A 199 9.72 -16.66 2.95
C GLN A 199 10.73 -15.57 3.28
N TYR A 200 11.24 -14.97 2.23
CA TYR A 200 12.13 -13.83 2.34
C TYR A 200 11.65 -12.70 1.44
N LEU A 201 11.81 -11.48 1.94
CA LEU A 201 11.60 -10.28 1.12
C LEU A 201 12.76 -10.12 0.14
N TYR A 202 12.43 -9.87 -1.12
CA TYR A 202 13.39 -9.59 -2.18
C TYR A 202 13.15 -8.22 -2.79
N LEU A 203 14.23 -7.51 -3.04
CA LEU A 203 14.29 -6.42 -3.99
C LEU A 203 14.82 -6.98 -5.32
N VAL A 204 14.04 -6.78 -6.38
CA VAL A 204 14.37 -7.18 -7.74
C VAL A 204 14.55 -5.91 -8.56
N GLU A 205 15.69 -5.76 -9.21
CA GLU A 205 16.04 -4.59 -10.01
C GLU A 205 16.27 -5.01 -11.46
N LYS A 206 15.64 -4.29 -12.40
CA LYS A 206 15.86 -4.45 -13.84
C LYS A 206 16.68 -3.27 -14.32
N ASN A 207 17.90 -3.51 -14.78
CA ASN A 207 18.74 -2.42 -15.25
C ASN A 207 18.32 -1.91 -16.65
N ALA A 208 19.01 -0.88 -17.16
CA ALA A 208 18.69 -0.29 -18.47
C ALA A 208 18.89 -1.26 -19.65
N ARG A 209 19.67 -2.34 -19.46
CA ARG A 209 19.90 -3.40 -20.45
C ARG A 209 18.88 -4.54 -20.37
N GLY A 210 17.94 -4.48 -19.39
CA GLY A 210 16.95 -5.53 -19.16
C GLY A 210 17.44 -6.68 -18.27
N GLU A 211 18.66 -6.61 -17.72
CA GLU A 211 19.21 -7.63 -16.84
C GLU A 211 18.56 -7.53 -15.46
N ILE A 212 18.18 -8.68 -14.89
CA ILE A 212 17.49 -8.78 -13.61
C ILE A 212 18.46 -9.18 -12.50
N ARG A 213 18.43 -8.42 -11.41
CA ARG A 213 19.20 -8.72 -10.20
C ARG A 213 18.27 -8.89 -9.01
N TYR A 214 18.46 -9.95 -8.24
CA TYR A 214 17.76 -10.23 -6.99
C TYR A 214 18.63 -9.90 -5.80
N ARG A 215 18.06 -9.22 -4.79
CA ARG A 215 18.70 -8.97 -3.51
C ARG A 215 17.77 -9.42 -2.38
N LYS A 216 18.22 -10.40 -1.61
CA LYS A 216 17.53 -10.91 -0.42
C LYS A 216 17.67 -9.90 0.71
N MET A 217 16.54 -9.51 1.33
CA MET A 217 16.50 -8.44 2.33
C MET A 217 16.33 -8.98 3.76
N GLY A 218 15.36 -9.85 4.03
CA GLY A 218 15.10 -10.39 5.35
C GLY A 218 13.96 -11.41 5.34
N ALA A 219 13.82 -12.16 6.43
CA ALA A 219 12.74 -13.12 6.59
C ALA A 219 11.40 -12.38 6.81
N VAL A 220 10.33 -12.90 6.21
CA VAL A 220 8.97 -12.36 6.31
C VAL A 220 7.95 -13.52 6.32
N ALA A 221 6.71 -13.21 6.66
CA ALA A 221 5.60 -14.17 6.55
C ALA A 221 4.40 -13.47 5.91
N PHE A 222 3.99 -13.96 4.74
CA PHE A 222 2.84 -13.48 3.99
C PHE A 222 1.89 -14.62 3.67
N VAL A 223 0.64 -14.29 3.39
CA VAL A 223 -0.30 -15.21 2.78
C VAL A 223 0.21 -15.64 1.40
N PRO A 224 -0.04 -16.90 0.98
CA PRO A 224 0.38 -17.34 -0.34
C PRO A 224 -0.34 -16.55 -1.44
N MET A 225 0.38 -16.28 -2.53
CA MET A 225 -0.23 -15.76 -3.75
C MET A 225 -0.95 -16.92 -4.46
N VAL A 226 -2.22 -16.72 -4.79
CA VAL A 226 -3.07 -17.72 -5.45
C VAL A 226 -3.40 -17.29 -6.87
N SER A 227 -3.61 -18.26 -7.76
CA SER A 227 -4.04 -18.07 -9.15
C SER A 227 -5.53 -18.40 -9.31
N LYS A 228 -6.13 -17.96 -10.41
CA LYS A 228 -7.41 -18.48 -10.89
C LYS A 228 -7.08 -19.71 -11.76
N ASP A 229 -7.18 -20.87 -11.21
CA ASP A 229 -7.22 -22.11 -12.00
C ASP A 229 -8.65 -22.42 -12.41
#